data_41ec083f398e98678c292400576bd337
#
_entry.id   41ec083f398e98678c292400576bd337
#
_cell.length_a   1.000
_cell.length_b   1.000
_cell.length_c   1.000
_cell.angle_alpha   90.00
_cell.angle_beta   90.00
_cell.angle_gamma   90.00
#
_symmetry.space_group_name_H-M   'P 1'
#
loop_
_entity.id
_entity.type
_entity.pdbx_description
1 polymer ?
#
loop_
_entity_poly.entity_id
_entity_poly.type
_entity_poly.pdbx_seq_one_letter_code
_entity_poly.pdbx_strand_id
1 'polypeptide(L)'
;MVIRGLEIEIEVLPRIAPLLPLPVPVPTFVGRPSAAFQWPFYGAPFLPGRELAHARLDERARARLGRPLGEFLRALHSLELDVALPVDPVRRADMSFRVPETRERFAELEQLGLWSAPDAAHAIVDAAADLGPPEPAAVVHGDLHIRHLLVDDQGRAAAVIDWIDLSRNDPGVDFALYWCALPPRARTAFADAYGPMTDAQLLRGRILALFLCGTLAVWGHHEGVESVSGEALDGLAWTLEE
;
A
#
# COMPACT_ATOMS: atom_id res chain seq x y z
N MET A 1 -4.59 18.82 -3.16
CA MET A 1 -4.47 17.36 -3.32
C MET A 1 -5.57 16.64 -2.54
N VAL A 2 -5.63 16.70 -1.24
CA VAL A 2 -6.61 16.00 -0.37
C VAL A 2 -8.08 16.16 -0.82
N ILE A 3 -8.54 17.38 -1.13
CA ILE A 3 -9.94 17.63 -1.56
C ILE A 3 -10.27 16.87 -2.84
N ARG A 4 -9.35 16.84 -3.83
CA ARG A 4 -9.56 16.12 -5.08
C ARG A 4 -9.55 14.59 -4.87
N GLY A 5 -8.71 14.07 -3.99
CA GLY A 5 -8.73 12.66 -3.62
C GLY A 5 -10.08 12.25 -3.04
N LEU A 6 -10.60 13.03 -2.10
CA LEU A 6 -11.91 12.79 -1.50
C LEU A 6 -13.06 12.81 -2.53
N GLU A 7 -13.02 13.75 -3.51
CA GLU A 7 -14.01 13.80 -4.60
C GLU A 7 -13.96 12.54 -5.47
N ILE A 8 -12.75 12.03 -5.72
CA ILE A 8 -12.53 10.79 -6.46
C ILE A 8 -13.07 9.59 -5.67
N GLU A 9 -12.79 9.49 -4.36
CA GLU A 9 -13.35 8.43 -3.51
C GLU A 9 -14.88 8.42 -3.58
N ILE A 10 -15.51 9.60 -3.43
CA ILE A 10 -16.98 9.75 -3.49
C ILE A 10 -17.54 9.28 -4.82
N GLU A 11 -16.86 9.57 -5.92
CA GLU A 11 -17.33 9.22 -7.26
C GLU A 11 -17.03 7.75 -7.61
N VAL A 12 -15.86 7.25 -7.28
CA VAL A 12 -15.32 6.00 -7.80
C VAL A 12 -15.65 4.81 -6.91
N LEU A 13 -15.51 4.93 -5.58
CA LEU A 13 -15.68 3.79 -4.67
C LEU A 13 -17.05 3.09 -4.81
N PRO A 14 -18.20 3.81 -4.96
CA PRO A 14 -19.48 3.15 -5.19
C PRO A 14 -19.54 2.32 -6.48
N ARG A 15 -18.74 2.68 -7.49
CA ARG A 15 -18.70 2.01 -8.80
C ARG A 15 -17.82 0.76 -8.76
N ILE A 16 -16.70 0.81 -8.04
CA ILE A 16 -15.73 -0.29 -8.01
C ILE A 16 -16.01 -1.31 -6.90
N ALA A 17 -16.61 -0.91 -5.79
CA ALA A 17 -16.88 -1.79 -4.65
C ALA A 17 -17.58 -3.11 -5.03
N PRO A 18 -18.61 -3.15 -5.91
CA PRO A 18 -19.24 -4.40 -6.33
C PRO A 18 -18.35 -5.32 -7.18
N LEU A 19 -17.23 -4.79 -7.69
CA LEU A 19 -16.31 -5.49 -8.59
C LEU A 19 -15.09 -6.03 -7.85
N LEU A 20 -14.89 -5.63 -6.59
CA LEU A 20 -13.74 -6.01 -5.78
C LEU A 20 -14.09 -7.16 -4.83
N PRO A 21 -13.19 -8.16 -4.66
CA PRO A 21 -13.44 -9.30 -3.78
C PRO A 21 -13.32 -8.99 -2.30
N LEU A 22 -12.70 -7.85 -1.92
CA LEU A 22 -12.65 -7.38 -0.55
C LEU A 22 -13.48 -6.08 -0.40
N PRO A 23 -14.19 -5.91 0.72
CA PRO A 23 -14.92 -4.68 1.03
C PRO A 23 -14.03 -3.44 1.00
N VAL A 24 -14.62 -2.31 0.57
CA VAL A 24 -14.00 -0.98 0.58
C VAL A 24 -15.00 0.03 1.18
N PRO A 25 -14.55 1.19 1.73
CA PRO A 25 -15.43 2.15 2.37
C PRO A 25 -16.28 2.90 1.34
N VAL A 26 -17.52 2.45 1.12
CA VAL A 26 -18.44 3.10 0.16
C VAL A 26 -19.10 4.31 0.78
N PRO A 27 -18.88 5.54 0.25
CA PRO A 27 -19.55 6.73 0.72
C PRO A 27 -21.08 6.62 0.61
N THR A 28 -21.77 6.73 1.75
CA THR A 28 -23.25 6.71 1.83
C THR A 28 -23.84 8.07 2.18
N PHE A 29 -23.04 8.92 2.82
CA PHE A 29 -23.39 10.30 3.14
C PHE A 29 -22.29 11.22 2.63
N VAL A 30 -22.65 12.26 1.90
CA VAL A 30 -21.71 13.26 1.39
C VAL A 30 -22.02 14.62 2.01
N GLY A 31 -21.08 15.10 2.82
CA GLY A 31 -21.18 16.42 3.47
C GLY A 31 -20.55 17.52 2.60
N ARG A 32 -21.13 18.71 2.72
CA ARG A 32 -20.61 19.90 2.03
C ARG A 32 -19.94 20.84 3.02
N PRO A 33 -18.92 21.59 2.59
CA PRO A 33 -18.33 22.64 3.42
C PRO A 33 -19.39 23.62 3.93
N SER A 34 -19.21 24.05 5.19
CA SER A 34 -20.05 25.02 5.85
C SER A 34 -19.21 26.05 6.63
N ALA A 35 -19.82 27.10 7.19
CA ALA A 35 -19.14 28.05 8.04
C ALA A 35 -18.55 27.37 9.31
N ALA A 36 -19.17 26.31 9.81
CA ALA A 36 -18.71 25.56 10.99
C ALA A 36 -17.65 24.51 10.67
N PHE A 37 -17.61 23.99 9.42
CA PHE A 37 -16.65 22.98 8.97
C PHE A 37 -16.33 23.23 7.50
N GLN A 38 -15.15 23.69 7.22
CA GLN A 38 -14.75 24.20 5.90
C GLN A 38 -14.34 23.11 4.89
N TRP A 39 -14.28 21.84 5.31
CA TRP A 39 -13.79 20.75 4.50
C TRP A 39 -14.94 19.90 3.96
N PRO A 40 -14.88 19.41 2.71
CA PRO A 40 -15.76 18.33 2.28
C PRO A 40 -15.50 17.08 3.12
N PHE A 41 -16.51 16.26 3.30
CA PHE A 41 -16.41 14.99 4.01
C PHE A 41 -17.46 14.00 3.52
N TYR A 42 -17.23 12.73 3.77
CA TYR A 42 -18.24 11.71 3.59
C TYR A 42 -18.34 10.80 4.81
N GLY A 43 -19.44 10.09 4.93
CA GLY A 43 -19.63 8.99 5.87
C GLY A 43 -19.80 7.68 5.10
N ALA A 44 -19.17 6.64 5.59
CA ALA A 44 -19.31 5.28 5.08
C ALA A 44 -19.64 4.31 6.23
N PRO A 45 -20.27 3.15 5.98
CA PRO A 45 -20.41 2.11 6.97
C PRO A 45 -19.04 1.68 7.53
N PHE A 46 -19.00 1.42 8.83
CA PHE A 46 -17.79 0.89 9.47
C PHE A 46 -17.47 -0.50 8.92
N LEU A 47 -16.26 -0.70 8.47
CA LEU A 47 -15.76 -1.99 8.01
C LEU A 47 -15.14 -2.75 9.17
N PRO A 48 -15.62 -3.97 9.49
CA PRO A 48 -15.09 -4.75 10.59
C PRO A 48 -13.67 -5.24 10.30
N GLY A 49 -12.87 -5.34 11.36
CA GLY A 49 -11.48 -5.80 11.28
C GLY A 49 -10.55 -4.87 12.04
N ARG A 50 -9.28 -5.21 12.04
CA ARG A 50 -8.18 -4.38 12.58
C ARG A 50 -7.12 -4.20 11.52
N GLU A 51 -6.38 -3.10 11.54
CA GLU A 51 -5.23 -2.89 10.67
C GLU A 51 -4.25 -4.08 10.81
N LEU A 52 -3.70 -4.56 9.70
CA LEU A 52 -2.67 -5.61 9.73
C LEU A 52 -1.51 -5.23 10.67
N ALA A 53 -1.14 -3.96 10.72
CA ALA A 53 -0.13 -3.40 11.63
C ALA A 53 -0.39 -3.67 13.13
N HIS A 54 -1.63 -3.96 13.51
CA HIS A 54 -2.02 -4.26 14.88
C HIS A 54 -2.36 -5.74 15.12
N ALA A 55 -2.34 -6.56 14.07
CA ALA A 55 -2.86 -7.92 14.13
C ALA A 55 -1.85 -8.95 14.68
N ARG A 56 -0.56 -8.64 14.67
CA ARG A 56 0.54 -9.53 15.13
C ARG A 56 0.43 -10.94 14.55
N LEU A 57 0.19 -11.04 13.25
CA LEU A 57 0.04 -12.33 12.58
C LEU A 57 1.38 -13.08 12.52
N ASP A 58 1.34 -14.35 12.88
CA ASP A 58 2.45 -15.24 12.60
C ASP A 58 2.59 -15.50 11.09
N GLU A 59 3.71 -16.06 10.68
CA GLU A 59 4.02 -16.34 9.28
C GLU A 59 2.98 -17.25 8.59
N ARG A 60 2.40 -18.21 9.34
CA ARG A 60 1.36 -19.11 8.83
C ARG A 60 0.06 -18.37 8.54
N ALA A 61 -0.31 -17.43 9.40
CA ALA A 61 -1.48 -16.58 9.21
C ALA A 61 -1.28 -15.64 8.02
N ARG A 62 -0.10 -15.02 7.90
CA ARG A 62 0.28 -14.18 6.74
C ARG A 62 0.24 -14.95 5.43
N ALA A 63 0.65 -16.23 5.44
CA ALA A 63 0.59 -17.05 4.23
C ALA A 63 -0.82 -17.17 3.64
N ARG A 64 -1.87 -17.03 4.48
CA ARG A 64 -3.25 -17.05 4.01
C ARG A 64 -3.71 -15.76 3.32
N LEU A 65 -2.96 -14.66 3.46
CA LEU A 65 -3.27 -13.39 2.83
C LEU A 65 -2.89 -13.37 1.34
N GLY A 66 -1.94 -14.21 0.90
CA GLY A 66 -1.37 -14.15 -0.44
C GLY A 66 -2.44 -14.23 -1.54
N ARG A 67 -3.23 -15.29 -1.59
CA ARG A 67 -4.26 -15.47 -2.63
C ARG A 67 -5.34 -14.36 -2.61
N PRO A 68 -5.97 -14.03 -1.46
CA PRO A 68 -6.98 -12.95 -1.43
C PRO A 68 -6.45 -11.59 -1.89
N LEU A 69 -5.21 -11.25 -1.56
CA LEU A 69 -4.58 -10.01 -2.01
C LEU A 69 -4.26 -10.05 -3.50
N GLY A 70 -3.79 -11.18 -4.02
CA GLY A 70 -3.57 -11.36 -5.46
C GLY A 70 -4.87 -11.21 -6.26
N GLU A 71 -5.96 -11.85 -5.82
CA GLU A 71 -7.29 -11.72 -6.41
C GLU A 71 -7.81 -10.28 -6.34
N PHE A 72 -7.62 -9.62 -5.21
CA PHE A 72 -8.05 -8.23 -5.01
C PHE A 72 -7.30 -7.27 -5.96
N LEU A 73 -5.96 -7.33 -5.99
CA LEU A 73 -5.18 -6.46 -6.86
C LEU A 73 -5.38 -6.77 -8.33
N ARG A 74 -5.56 -8.04 -8.70
CA ARG A 74 -5.94 -8.39 -10.07
C ARG A 74 -7.26 -7.74 -10.48
N ALA A 75 -8.29 -7.82 -9.61
CA ALA A 75 -9.58 -7.21 -9.88
C ALA A 75 -9.45 -5.68 -10.01
N LEU A 76 -8.76 -5.03 -9.08
CA LEU A 76 -8.55 -3.58 -9.08
C LEU A 76 -7.78 -3.11 -10.33
N HIS A 77 -6.65 -3.73 -10.63
CA HIS A 77 -5.79 -3.34 -11.75
C HIS A 77 -6.38 -3.64 -13.13
N SER A 78 -7.39 -4.49 -13.19
CA SER A 78 -8.12 -4.81 -14.43
C SER A 78 -9.33 -3.90 -14.68
N LEU A 79 -9.60 -2.92 -13.80
CA LEU A 79 -10.74 -2.05 -13.95
C LEU A 79 -10.56 -1.06 -15.12
N GLU A 80 -11.58 -1.01 -15.98
CA GLU A 80 -11.74 0.04 -16.96
C GLU A 80 -12.78 1.04 -16.45
N LEU A 81 -12.34 2.27 -16.16
CA LEU A 81 -13.19 3.32 -15.61
C LEU A 81 -13.36 4.46 -16.60
N ASP A 82 -14.59 4.84 -16.84
CA ASP A 82 -14.95 6.08 -17.57
C ASP A 82 -14.96 7.29 -16.61
N VAL A 83 -13.82 7.45 -15.90
CA VAL A 83 -13.55 8.57 -14.98
C VAL A 83 -12.11 9.00 -15.16
N ALA A 84 -11.89 10.30 -15.25
CA ALA A 84 -10.54 10.86 -15.33
C ALA A 84 -9.83 10.80 -13.99
N LEU A 85 -9.01 9.75 -13.79
CA LEU A 85 -8.16 9.64 -12.62
C LEU A 85 -6.86 10.44 -12.80
N PRO A 86 -6.28 10.99 -11.71
CA PRO A 86 -4.95 11.57 -11.76
C PRO A 86 -3.91 10.48 -12.09
N VAL A 87 -2.81 10.89 -12.70
CA VAL A 87 -1.67 10.01 -12.97
C VAL A 87 -0.58 10.31 -11.95
N ASP A 88 -0.22 9.32 -11.14
CA ASP A 88 0.82 9.36 -10.12
C ASP A 88 0.92 10.68 -9.33
N PRO A 89 -0.16 11.11 -8.65
CA PRO A 89 -0.28 12.46 -8.09
C PRO A 89 0.73 12.75 -6.98
N VAL A 90 1.31 11.72 -6.39
CA VAL A 90 2.28 11.81 -5.30
C VAL A 90 3.65 11.19 -5.66
N ARG A 91 3.88 10.97 -6.95
CA ARG A 91 5.15 10.45 -7.50
C ARG A 91 5.55 9.10 -6.86
N ARG A 92 4.58 8.21 -6.58
CA ARG A 92 4.83 6.89 -6.00
C ARG A 92 5.68 6.00 -6.90
N ALA A 93 5.42 6.05 -8.20
CA ALA A 93 6.11 5.23 -9.18
C ALA A 93 7.41 5.86 -9.74
N ASP A 94 7.68 7.13 -9.44
CA ASP A 94 8.84 7.86 -9.92
C ASP A 94 10.08 7.54 -9.09
N MET A 95 10.97 6.70 -9.62
CA MET A 95 12.18 6.28 -8.93
C MET A 95 13.21 7.39 -8.77
N SER A 96 13.21 8.42 -9.64
CA SER A 96 14.06 9.59 -9.47
C SER A 96 13.76 10.36 -8.17
N PHE A 97 12.55 10.19 -7.65
CA PHE A 97 12.07 10.76 -6.40
C PHE A 97 12.15 9.75 -5.24
N ARG A 98 11.69 8.51 -5.46
CA ARG A 98 11.60 7.49 -4.39
C ARG A 98 12.95 6.95 -3.93
N VAL A 99 13.91 6.81 -4.84
CA VAL A 99 15.25 6.31 -4.49
C VAL A 99 15.96 7.25 -3.49
N PRO A 100 16.07 8.57 -3.72
CA PRO A 100 16.63 9.49 -2.73
C PRO A 100 15.88 9.46 -1.39
N GLU A 101 14.55 9.50 -1.41
CA GLU A 101 13.73 9.46 -0.18
C GLU A 101 13.92 8.16 0.62
N THR A 102 14.08 7.03 -0.06
CA THR A 102 14.33 5.75 0.61
C THR A 102 15.70 5.77 1.30
N ARG A 103 16.72 6.34 0.67
CA ARG A 103 18.05 6.50 1.31
C ARG A 103 18.01 7.43 2.52
N GLU A 104 17.27 8.54 2.43
CA GLU A 104 17.06 9.45 3.56
C GLU A 104 16.35 8.73 4.72
N ARG A 105 15.36 7.89 4.41
CA ARG A 105 14.65 7.10 5.40
C ARG A 105 15.56 6.07 6.08
N PHE A 106 16.46 5.44 5.34
CA PHE A 106 17.46 4.53 5.94
C PHE A 106 18.38 5.27 6.93
N ALA A 107 18.86 6.45 6.55
CA ALA A 107 19.70 7.26 7.43
C ALA A 107 18.96 7.68 8.71
N GLU A 108 17.67 8.02 8.62
CA GLU A 108 16.86 8.38 9.78
C GLU A 108 16.63 7.18 10.71
N LEU A 109 16.32 6.01 10.17
CA LEU A 109 16.17 4.77 10.94
C LEU A 109 17.47 4.42 11.72
N GLU A 110 18.62 4.60 11.09
CA GLU A 110 19.93 4.37 11.71
C GLU A 110 20.20 5.39 12.82
N GLN A 111 19.93 6.68 12.59
CA GLN A 111 20.07 7.74 13.60
C GLN A 111 19.20 7.49 14.83
N LEU A 112 18.00 6.95 14.64
CA LEU A 112 17.08 6.59 15.73
C LEU A 112 17.44 5.25 16.40
N GLY A 113 18.42 4.52 15.88
CA GLY A 113 18.79 3.18 16.38
C GLY A 113 17.71 2.11 16.17
N LEU A 114 16.77 2.34 15.24
CA LEU A 114 15.66 1.42 14.97
C LEU A 114 16.08 0.31 14.01
N TRP A 115 16.87 0.64 13.00
CA TRP A 115 17.30 -0.30 11.98
C TRP A 115 18.52 0.24 11.22
N SER A 116 19.44 -0.64 10.88
CA SER A 116 20.59 -0.33 10.02
C SER A 116 20.44 -1.08 8.71
N ALA A 117 20.45 -0.35 7.59
CA ALA A 117 20.22 -0.92 6.27
C ALA A 117 21.38 -1.88 5.88
N PRO A 118 21.12 -3.17 5.65
CA PRO A 118 22.13 -4.08 5.17
C PRO A 118 22.47 -3.82 3.68
N ASP A 119 23.61 -4.36 3.21
CA ASP A 119 24.04 -4.24 1.82
C ASP A 119 22.96 -4.67 0.82
N ALA A 120 22.15 -5.67 1.15
CA ALA A 120 21.03 -6.13 0.32
C ALA A 120 19.97 -5.01 0.12
N ALA A 121 19.68 -4.20 1.14
CA ALA A 121 18.76 -3.07 1.01
C ALA A 121 19.32 -2.00 0.07
N HIS A 122 20.61 -1.68 0.23
CA HIS A 122 21.29 -0.73 -0.66
C HIS A 122 21.33 -1.23 -2.11
N ALA A 123 21.61 -2.51 -2.34
CA ALA A 123 21.61 -3.12 -3.68
C ALA A 123 20.23 -3.03 -4.36
N ILE A 124 19.13 -3.23 -3.62
CA ILE A 124 17.77 -3.04 -4.14
C ILE A 124 17.54 -1.58 -4.56
N VAL A 125 17.96 -0.63 -3.72
CA VAL A 125 17.81 0.81 -4.00
C VAL A 125 18.63 1.21 -5.23
N ASP A 126 19.85 0.71 -5.35
CA ASP A 126 20.74 1.00 -6.49
C ASP A 126 20.17 0.41 -7.80
N ALA A 127 19.67 -0.83 -7.76
CA ALA A 127 19.01 -1.44 -8.92
C ALA A 127 17.78 -0.66 -9.37
N ALA A 128 17.02 -0.08 -8.45
CA ALA A 128 15.83 0.72 -8.78
C ALA A 128 16.15 2.10 -9.36
N ALA A 129 17.35 2.63 -9.11
CA ALA A 129 17.76 3.91 -9.69
C ALA A 129 17.82 3.88 -11.22
N ASP A 130 18.04 2.71 -11.81
CA ASP A 130 18.12 2.49 -13.26
C ASP A 130 16.76 2.13 -13.91
N LEU A 131 15.67 2.05 -13.10
CA LEU A 131 14.34 1.77 -13.65
C LEU A 131 13.88 2.92 -14.56
N GLY A 132 13.38 2.54 -15.71
CA GLY A 132 12.71 3.45 -16.63
C GLY A 132 11.44 4.09 -16.04
N PRO A 133 10.82 5.03 -16.77
CA PRO A 133 9.60 5.69 -16.35
C PRO A 133 8.49 4.65 -16.09
N PRO A 134 7.56 4.94 -15.15
CA PRO A 134 6.43 4.06 -14.90
C PRO A 134 5.45 4.07 -16.06
N GLU A 135 4.75 2.95 -16.25
CA GLU A 135 3.62 2.87 -17.18
C GLU A 135 2.31 2.97 -16.41
N PRO A 136 1.54 4.07 -16.55
CA PRO A 136 0.27 4.26 -15.83
C PRO A 136 -0.85 3.40 -16.46
N ALA A 137 -0.67 2.07 -16.44
CA ALA A 137 -1.52 1.11 -17.13
C ALA A 137 -2.76 0.70 -16.33
N ALA A 138 -2.76 0.87 -15.00
CA ALA A 138 -3.79 0.33 -14.11
C ALA A 138 -4.45 1.39 -13.23
N VAL A 139 -5.64 1.08 -12.75
CA VAL A 139 -6.24 1.73 -11.57
C VAL A 139 -5.57 1.13 -10.33
N VAL A 140 -4.97 1.95 -9.50
CA VAL A 140 -4.26 1.51 -8.29
C VAL A 140 -4.85 2.18 -7.05
N HIS A 141 -4.71 1.51 -5.91
CA HIS A 141 -4.98 2.11 -4.61
C HIS A 141 -4.04 3.30 -4.34
N GLY A 142 -2.77 3.14 -4.70
CA GLY A 142 -1.75 4.19 -4.65
C GLY A 142 -1.00 4.32 -3.33
N ASP A 143 -1.55 3.81 -2.22
CA ASP A 143 -0.92 3.83 -0.89
C ASP A 143 -1.20 2.53 -0.10
N LEU A 144 -1.13 1.37 -0.76
CA LEU A 144 -1.48 0.10 -0.12
C LEU A 144 -0.34 -0.42 0.76
N HIS A 145 -0.53 -0.33 2.08
CA HIS A 145 0.44 -0.79 3.08
C HIS A 145 -0.23 -1.44 4.31
N ILE A 146 0.57 -1.84 5.31
CA ILE A 146 0.13 -2.61 6.48
C ILE A 146 -0.96 -1.96 7.34
N ARG A 147 -1.20 -0.66 7.25
CA ARG A 147 -2.29 0.03 7.94
C ARG A 147 -3.58 0.09 7.12
N HIS A 148 -3.51 -0.08 5.80
CA HIS A 148 -4.67 0.04 4.92
C HIS A 148 -5.30 -1.31 4.54
N LEU A 149 -4.71 -2.43 4.98
CA LEU A 149 -5.33 -3.75 4.96
C LEU A 149 -5.94 -4.07 6.33
N LEU A 150 -7.25 -4.30 6.38
CA LEU A 150 -7.90 -4.84 7.56
C LEU A 150 -7.91 -6.36 7.52
N VAL A 151 -7.72 -6.97 8.68
CA VAL A 151 -7.84 -8.42 8.89
C VAL A 151 -8.86 -8.72 9.98
N ASP A 152 -9.56 -9.84 9.83
CA ASP A 152 -10.52 -10.32 10.82
C ASP A 152 -9.83 -11.01 12.02
N ASP A 153 -10.62 -11.46 13.00
CA ASP A 153 -10.10 -12.14 14.19
C ASP A 153 -9.43 -13.49 13.90
N GLN A 154 -9.60 -14.03 12.68
CA GLN A 154 -8.93 -15.24 12.21
C GLN A 154 -7.69 -14.95 11.36
N GLY A 155 -7.32 -13.66 11.21
CA GLY A 155 -6.19 -13.20 10.39
C GLY A 155 -6.43 -13.33 8.89
N ARG A 156 -7.69 -13.31 8.43
CA ARG A 156 -8.03 -13.30 7.00
C ARG A 156 -8.22 -11.86 6.54
N ALA A 157 -7.87 -11.57 5.29
CA ALA A 157 -8.14 -10.26 4.68
C ALA A 157 -9.64 -9.94 4.77
N ALA A 158 -9.99 -8.79 5.32
CA ALA A 158 -11.36 -8.37 5.62
C ALA A 158 -11.81 -7.14 4.84
N ALA A 159 -10.93 -6.17 4.63
CA ALA A 159 -11.24 -4.94 3.87
C ALA A 159 -9.96 -4.19 3.48
N VAL A 160 -10.08 -3.26 2.53
CA VAL A 160 -9.04 -2.30 2.16
C VAL A 160 -9.61 -0.89 2.34
N ILE A 161 -8.86 -0.03 3.05
CA ILE A 161 -9.27 1.32 3.45
C ILE A 161 -8.26 2.37 2.98
N ASP A 162 -8.62 3.66 3.09
CA ASP A 162 -7.79 4.83 2.77
C ASP A 162 -7.44 4.95 1.27
N TRP A 163 -8.44 5.33 0.49
CA TRP A 163 -8.39 5.37 -0.98
C TRP A 163 -8.06 6.76 -1.54
N ILE A 164 -7.58 7.68 -0.71
CA ILE A 164 -7.38 9.08 -1.11
C ILE A 164 -6.35 9.26 -2.24
N ASP A 165 -5.45 8.28 -2.41
CA ASP A 165 -4.41 8.26 -3.46
C ASP A 165 -4.81 7.43 -4.70
N LEU A 166 -6.12 7.06 -4.81
CA LEU A 166 -6.66 6.34 -5.97
C LEU A 166 -6.29 7.06 -7.27
N SER A 167 -5.61 6.38 -8.16
CA SER A 167 -5.03 6.98 -9.37
C SER A 167 -4.85 5.98 -10.50
N ARG A 168 -4.45 6.47 -11.69
CA ARG A 168 -3.82 5.64 -12.71
C ARG A 168 -2.32 5.60 -12.48
N ASN A 169 -1.76 4.40 -12.41
CA ASN A 169 -0.33 4.24 -12.15
C ASN A 169 0.20 2.91 -12.69
N ASP A 170 1.50 2.70 -12.51
CA ASP A 170 2.15 1.41 -12.65
C ASP A 170 1.62 0.46 -11.55
N PRO A 171 1.16 -0.76 -11.89
CA PRO A 171 0.67 -1.73 -10.91
C PRO A 171 1.65 -2.02 -9.77
N GLY A 172 2.96 -1.89 -10.03
CA GLY A 172 4.02 -2.06 -9.05
C GLY A 172 3.86 -1.19 -7.80
N VAL A 173 3.11 -0.07 -7.89
CA VAL A 173 2.84 0.79 -6.72
C VAL A 173 2.13 0.02 -5.60
N ASP A 174 1.14 -0.82 -5.94
CA ASP A 174 0.39 -1.58 -4.95
C ASP A 174 1.11 -2.88 -4.52
N PHE A 175 2.20 -3.26 -5.18
CA PHE A 175 3.01 -4.43 -4.78
C PHE A 175 3.89 -4.17 -3.54
N ALA A 176 3.85 -2.98 -2.96
CA ALA A 176 4.52 -2.75 -1.68
C ALA A 176 4.06 -3.76 -0.62
N LEU A 177 2.74 -4.02 -0.54
CA LEU A 177 2.18 -4.97 0.42
C LEU A 177 2.60 -6.44 0.13
N TYR A 178 2.79 -6.81 -1.14
CA TYR A 178 3.36 -8.11 -1.53
C TYR A 178 4.73 -8.35 -0.88
N TRP A 179 5.57 -7.31 -0.85
CA TRP A 179 6.92 -7.41 -0.30
C TRP A 179 6.96 -7.33 1.22
N CYS A 180 6.24 -6.38 1.82
CA CYS A 180 6.37 -6.09 3.25
C CYS A 180 5.41 -6.86 4.16
N ALA A 181 4.36 -7.49 3.62
CA ALA A 181 3.38 -8.19 4.42
C ALA A 181 3.34 -9.70 4.20
N LEU A 182 3.85 -10.18 3.05
CA LEU A 182 3.80 -11.59 2.68
C LEU A 182 5.17 -12.26 2.85
N PRO A 183 5.26 -13.35 3.64
CA PRO A 183 6.45 -14.18 3.65
C PRO A 183 6.67 -14.85 2.27
N PRO A 184 7.89 -15.24 1.89
CA PRO A 184 8.20 -15.79 0.56
C PRO A 184 7.24 -16.89 0.09
N ARG A 185 6.88 -17.81 0.99
CA ARG A 185 5.92 -18.88 0.69
C ARG A 185 4.51 -18.41 0.34
N ALA A 186 4.11 -17.21 0.78
CA ALA A 186 2.81 -16.62 0.45
C ALA A 186 2.82 -15.91 -0.89
N ARG A 187 3.99 -15.50 -1.36
CA ARG A 187 4.17 -14.77 -2.62
C ARG A 187 3.82 -15.62 -3.83
N THR A 188 4.09 -16.92 -3.81
CA THR A 188 3.65 -17.84 -4.86
C THR A 188 2.13 -17.85 -5.00
N ALA A 189 1.40 -17.96 -3.87
CA ALA A 189 -0.07 -17.96 -3.89
C ALA A 189 -0.66 -16.61 -4.35
N PHE A 190 0.03 -15.51 -4.07
CA PHE A 190 -0.30 -14.18 -4.60
C PHE A 190 -0.07 -14.14 -6.12
N ALA A 191 1.11 -14.54 -6.60
CA ALA A 191 1.46 -14.52 -8.02
C ALA A 191 0.53 -15.40 -8.85
N ASP A 192 0.19 -16.60 -8.38
CA ASP A 192 -0.79 -17.50 -9.03
C ASP A 192 -2.18 -16.85 -9.17
N ALA A 193 -2.58 -16.05 -8.18
CA ALA A 193 -3.88 -15.40 -8.17
C ALA A 193 -3.89 -14.08 -8.96
N TYR A 194 -2.81 -13.31 -8.87
CA TYR A 194 -2.67 -12.03 -9.57
C TYR A 194 -2.42 -12.22 -11.07
N GLY A 195 -1.50 -13.10 -11.44
CA GLY A 195 -1.05 -13.32 -12.80
C GLY A 195 0.36 -12.75 -13.06
N PRO A 196 0.73 -12.59 -14.34
CA PRO A 196 2.08 -12.13 -14.70
C PRO A 196 2.41 -10.75 -14.14
N MET A 197 3.60 -10.63 -13.55
CA MET A 197 4.21 -9.40 -13.07
C MET A 197 5.58 -9.25 -13.71
N THR A 198 5.95 -8.04 -14.14
CA THR A 198 7.28 -7.79 -14.69
C THR A 198 8.29 -7.54 -13.57
N ASP A 199 9.58 -7.80 -13.84
CA ASP A 199 10.66 -7.51 -12.90
C ASP A 199 10.69 -6.03 -12.52
N ALA A 200 10.39 -5.13 -13.46
CA ALA A 200 10.30 -3.69 -13.20
C ALA A 200 9.18 -3.34 -12.21
N GLN A 201 8.00 -3.95 -12.35
CA GLN A 201 6.88 -3.78 -11.41
C GLN A 201 7.23 -4.32 -10.02
N LEU A 202 7.83 -5.51 -9.96
CA LEU A 202 8.26 -6.13 -8.71
C LEU A 202 9.31 -5.28 -8.00
N LEU A 203 10.32 -4.80 -8.72
CA LEU A 203 11.36 -3.93 -8.15
C LEU A 203 10.79 -2.58 -7.68
N ARG A 204 9.86 -1.99 -8.44
CA ARG A 204 9.15 -0.77 -8.06
C ARG A 204 8.38 -0.94 -6.76
N GLY A 205 7.64 -2.05 -6.63
CA GLY A 205 6.94 -2.40 -5.39
C GLY A 205 7.89 -2.65 -4.22
N ARG A 206 9.06 -3.24 -4.49
CA ARG A 206 10.08 -3.53 -3.47
C ARG A 206 10.68 -2.26 -2.87
N ILE A 207 10.98 -1.26 -3.70
CA ILE A 207 11.41 0.07 -3.24
C ILE A 207 10.32 0.76 -2.42
N LEU A 208 9.07 0.72 -2.88
CA LEU A 208 7.97 1.31 -2.12
C LEU A 208 7.74 0.60 -0.78
N ALA A 209 7.94 -0.70 -0.71
CA ALA A 209 7.89 -1.44 0.56
C ALA A 209 8.98 -0.94 1.53
N LEU A 210 10.22 -0.79 1.08
CA LEU A 210 11.32 -0.24 1.89
C LEU A 210 11.01 1.18 2.36
N PHE A 211 10.52 2.04 1.46
CA PHE A 211 10.17 3.43 1.79
C PHE A 211 9.01 3.52 2.79
N LEU A 212 7.90 2.82 2.52
CA LEU A 212 6.69 2.89 3.34
C LEU A 212 6.91 2.26 4.71
N CYS A 213 7.58 1.10 4.78
CA CYS A 213 7.92 0.48 6.06
C CYS A 213 8.88 1.36 6.86
N GLY A 214 9.91 1.93 6.24
CA GLY A 214 10.80 2.89 6.91
C GLY A 214 10.03 4.09 7.45
N THR A 215 9.11 4.65 6.66
CA THR A 215 8.27 5.79 7.08
C THR A 215 7.35 5.42 8.24
N LEU A 216 6.71 4.26 8.20
CA LEU A 216 5.82 3.80 9.26
C LEU A 216 6.58 3.41 10.54
N ALA A 217 7.79 2.86 10.43
CA ALA A 217 8.64 2.57 11.58
C ALA A 217 9.03 3.85 12.33
N VAL A 218 9.47 4.89 11.61
CA VAL A 218 9.80 6.20 12.16
C VAL A 218 8.57 6.86 12.77
N TRP A 219 7.44 6.90 12.03
CA TRP A 219 6.20 7.47 12.54
C TRP A 219 5.72 6.76 13.80
N GLY A 220 5.68 5.42 13.80
CA GLY A 220 5.25 4.64 14.96
C GLY A 220 6.16 4.83 16.18
N HIS A 221 7.47 5.03 15.97
CA HIS A 221 8.41 5.37 17.02
C HIS A 221 8.09 6.74 17.65
N HIS A 222 7.91 7.80 16.84
CA HIS A 222 7.63 9.14 17.32
C HIS A 222 6.28 9.26 18.03
N GLU A 223 5.26 8.57 17.53
CA GLU A 223 3.91 8.59 18.10
C GLU A 223 3.72 7.58 19.24
N GLY A 224 4.73 6.78 19.58
CA GLY A 224 4.64 5.76 20.62
C GLY A 224 3.72 4.59 20.26
N VAL A 225 3.52 4.32 18.95
CA VAL A 225 2.68 3.21 18.45
C VAL A 225 3.59 2.02 18.12
N GLU A 226 4.04 1.32 19.16
CA GLU A 226 5.02 0.23 19.04
C GLU A 226 4.59 -0.89 18.08
N SER A 227 3.29 -1.18 18.00
CA SER A 227 2.78 -2.23 17.09
C SER A 227 2.99 -1.87 15.62
N VAL A 228 2.82 -0.60 15.24
CA VAL A 228 3.07 -0.14 13.87
C VAL A 228 4.56 -0.11 13.58
N SER A 229 5.37 0.44 14.52
CA SER A 229 6.82 0.46 14.34
C SER A 229 7.40 -0.95 14.22
N GLY A 230 7.01 -1.87 15.10
CA GLY A 230 7.46 -3.26 15.07
C GLY A 230 7.06 -3.99 13.79
N GLU A 231 5.79 -3.88 13.39
CA GLU A 231 5.29 -4.48 12.15
C GLU A 231 5.99 -3.93 10.91
N ALA A 232 6.30 -2.63 10.89
CA ALA A 232 7.02 -2.01 9.79
C ALA A 232 8.49 -2.47 9.73
N LEU A 233 9.15 -2.66 10.87
CA LEU A 233 10.50 -3.22 10.93
C LEU A 233 10.52 -4.68 10.45
N ASP A 234 9.54 -5.50 10.84
CA ASP A 234 9.36 -6.84 10.28
C ASP A 234 9.13 -6.78 8.76
N GLY A 235 8.36 -5.80 8.28
CA GLY A 235 8.15 -5.55 6.85
C GLY A 235 9.43 -5.22 6.08
N LEU A 236 10.38 -4.49 6.68
CA LEU A 236 11.71 -4.29 6.10
C LEU A 236 12.44 -5.62 5.95
N ALA A 237 12.40 -6.48 6.97
CA ALA A 237 13.03 -7.80 6.91
C ALA A 237 12.40 -8.67 5.82
N TRP A 238 11.06 -8.76 5.76
CA TRP A 238 10.35 -9.49 4.70
C TRP A 238 10.73 -8.99 3.30
N THR A 239 10.90 -7.69 3.13
CA THR A 239 11.22 -7.08 1.83
C THR A 239 12.61 -7.50 1.32
N LEU A 240 13.52 -7.90 2.19
CA LEU A 240 14.87 -8.36 1.80
C LEU A 240 14.91 -9.84 1.39
N GLU A 241 13.91 -10.62 1.77
CA GLU A 241 13.80 -12.04 1.41
C GLU A 241 13.30 -12.20 -0.04
N GLU A 242 13.76 -13.26 -0.73
CA GLU A 242 13.35 -13.63 -2.10
C GLU A 242 12.32 -14.75 -2.13
#